data_f343f02225cc0456e60074b137a18e04
#
_entry.id   f343f02225cc0456e60074b137a18e04
#
_cell.length_a   1.000
_cell.length_b   1.000
_cell.length_c   1.000
_cell.angle_alpha   90.00
_cell.angle_beta   90.00
_cell.angle_gamma   90.00
#
_symmetry.space_group_name_H-M   'P 1'
#
loop_
_entity.id
_entity.type
_entity.pdbx_description
1 polymer ?
#
loop_
_entity_poly.entity_id
_entity_poly.type
_entity_poly.pdbx_seq_one_letter_code
_entity_poly.pdbx_strand_id
1 'polypeptide(L)'
;MREKVLDGMTDDEKERLTENIKVANLQMERAYLNDGIFDKLEDKDSLAWNYFDQKGDIQVGWAYDSNKITVMNEEGITESEFYQKYGKPVMVYNRFDGANFVNLIQDMQKSIHNEELYADLQRLIDLTNLATETHEMEYANDIYKILHDMDYFLLRYGIEDVGKYTQDGGVVAKYYGVLTVYQNEDKGGWQ
;
A
#
# COMPACT_ATOMS: atom_id res chain seq x y z
N MET A 1 4.65 -21.58 -5.38
CA MET A 1 5.39 -20.32 -5.60
C MET A 1 5.90 -19.75 -4.28
N ARG A 2 5.04 -19.35 -3.34
CA ARG A 2 5.42 -18.72 -2.05
C ARG A 2 6.58 -19.44 -1.34
N GLU A 3 6.47 -20.75 -1.16
CA GLU A 3 7.52 -21.56 -0.52
C GLU A 3 8.87 -21.45 -1.24
N LYS A 4 8.85 -21.45 -2.58
CA LYS A 4 10.06 -21.35 -3.41
C LYS A 4 10.76 -20.00 -3.26
N VAL A 5 10.01 -18.90 -3.24
CA VAL A 5 10.62 -17.54 -3.16
C VAL A 5 11.05 -17.18 -1.75
N LEU A 6 10.51 -17.85 -0.73
CA LEU A 6 10.87 -17.67 0.68
C LEU A 6 11.82 -18.75 1.21
N ASP A 7 12.32 -19.61 0.32
CA ASP A 7 13.27 -20.67 0.70
C ASP A 7 14.57 -20.08 1.25
N GLY A 8 15.10 -20.70 2.28
CA GLY A 8 16.30 -20.24 2.97
C GLY A 8 16.07 -19.18 4.04
N MET A 9 14.90 -18.55 4.11
CA MET A 9 14.56 -17.60 5.16
C MET A 9 14.07 -18.32 6.43
N THR A 10 14.41 -17.77 7.59
CA THR A 10 13.84 -18.19 8.89
C THR A 10 12.38 -17.77 8.99
N ASP A 11 11.64 -18.35 9.92
CA ASP A 11 10.22 -17.99 10.13
C ASP A 11 10.05 -16.54 10.60
N ASP A 12 10.94 -16.03 11.45
CA ASP A 12 10.96 -14.64 11.88
C ASP A 12 11.21 -13.67 10.72
N GLU A 13 12.08 -14.03 9.76
CA GLU A 13 12.33 -13.22 8.56
C GLU A 13 11.14 -13.21 7.62
N LYS A 14 10.46 -14.34 7.44
CA LYS A 14 9.23 -14.45 6.65
C LYS A 14 8.09 -13.63 7.25
N GLU A 15 7.92 -13.71 8.57
CA GLU A 15 6.90 -12.94 9.29
C GLU A 15 7.18 -11.44 9.15
N ARG A 16 8.42 -11.01 9.40
CA ARG A 16 8.83 -9.61 9.29
C ARG A 16 8.65 -9.06 7.87
N LEU A 17 9.03 -9.83 6.84
CA LEU A 17 8.79 -9.46 5.44
C LEU A 17 7.30 -9.28 5.18
N THR A 18 6.49 -10.26 5.58
CA THR A 18 5.03 -10.24 5.36
C THR A 18 4.37 -9.05 6.02
N GLU A 19 4.66 -8.77 7.29
CA GLU A 19 4.06 -7.64 8.01
C GLU A 19 4.53 -6.28 7.47
N ASN A 20 5.80 -6.14 7.09
CA ASN A 20 6.31 -4.89 6.52
C ASN A 20 5.68 -4.58 5.16
N ILE A 21 5.57 -5.58 4.28
CA ILE A 21 4.92 -5.40 2.97
C ILE A 21 3.42 -5.13 3.13
N LYS A 22 2.75 -5.83 4.04
CA LYS A 22 1.34 -5.57 4.37
C LYS A 22 1.10 -4.13 4.81
N VAL A 23 1.90 -3.62 5.75
CA VAL A 23 1.77 -2.23 6.24
C VAL A 23 2.01 -1.24 5.11
N ALA A 24 3.06 -1.44 4.31
CA ALA A 24 3.36 -0.59 3.16
C ALA A 24 2.24 -0.62 2.11
N ASN A 25 1.70 -1.81 1.81
CA ASN A 25 0.57 -1.94 0.88
C ASN A 25 -0.67 -1.20 1.39
N LEU A 26 -1.05 -1.37 2.66
CA LEU A 26 -2.23 -0.71 3.22
C LEU A 26 -2.11 0.82 3.20
N GLN A 27 -0.93 1.37 3.42
CA GLN A 27 -0.69 2.81 3.29
C GLN A 27 -0.87 3.28 1.84
N MET A 28 -0.28 2.55 0.87
CA MET A 28 -0.40 2.87 -0.55
C MET A 28 -1.83 2.71 -1.07
N GLU A 29 -2.50 1.62 -0.69
CA GLU A 29 -3.89 1.34 -1.05
C GLU A 29 -4.83 2.44 -0.54
N ARG A 30 -4.61 2.91 0.68
CA ARG A 30 -5.35 4.03 1.23
C ARG A 30 -5.13 5.31 0.42
N ALA A 31 -3.89 5.65 0.07
CA ALA A 31 -3.58 6.81 -0.75
C ALA A 31 -4.21 6.71 -2.14
N TYR A 32 -4.21 5.52 -2.72
CA TYR A 32 -4.78 5.24 -4.04
C TYR A 32 -6.31 5.28 -4.05
N LEU A 33 -6.97 4.61 -3.09
CA LEU A 33 -8.42 4.41 -3.12
C LEU A 33 -9.21 5.46 -2.33
N ASN A 34 -8.69 5.97 -1.22
CA ASN A 34 -9.50 6.69 -0.24
C ASN A 34 -9.09 8.14 -0.04
N ASP A 35 -7.81 8.44 -0.08
CA ASP A 35 -7.30 9.76 0.30
C ASP A 35 -7.29 10.77 -0.86
N GLY A 36 -7.60 10.33 -2.09
CA GLY A 36 -7.63 11.17 -3.30
C GLY A 36 -6.26 11.75 -3.67
N ILE A 37 -5.18 11.13 -3.19
CA ILE A 37 -3.80 11.56 -3.48
C ILE A 37 -3.50 11.25 -4.94
N PHE A 38 -3.74 10.00 -5.36
CA PHE A 38 -3.41 9.54 -6.71
C PHE A 38 -4.16 10.30 -7.81
N ASP A 39 -5.40 10.71 -7.58
CA ASP A 39 -6.18 11.52 -8.54
C ASP A 39 -5.50 12.86 -8.93
N LYS A 40 -4.56 13.32 -8.11
CA LYS A 40 -3.88 14.60 -8.28
C LYS A 40 -2.44 14.46 -8.75
N LEU A 41 -1.91 13.24 -8.87
CA LEU A 41 -0.51 13.00 -9.26
C LEU A 41 -0.27 13.16 -10.77
N GLU A 42 -1.33 13.28 -11.59
CA GLU A 42 -1.16 13.62 -13.03
C GLU A 42 -0.53 14.99 -13.23
N ASP A 43 -0.76 15.91 -12.31
CA ASP A 43 -0.11 17.23 -12.27
C ASP A 43 1.20 17.12 -11.47
N LYS A 44 2.33 17.24 -12.16
CA LYS A 44 3.67 17.15 -11.54
C LYS A 44 3.96 18.25 -10.52
N ASP A 45 3.28 19.38 -10.63
CA ASP A 45 3.40 20.52 -9.71
C ASP A 45 2.38 20.44 -8.57
N SER A 46 1.55 19.39 -8.54
CA SER A 46 0.54 19.20 -7.50
C SER A 46 1.17 19.05 -6.12
N LEU A 47 0.56 19.70 -5.12
CA LEU A 47 0.93 19.50 -3.72
C LEU A 47 0.72 18.05 -3.23
N ALA A 48 -0.01 17.21 -3.99
CA ALA A 48 -0.15 15.79 -3.67
C ALA A 48 1.20 15.05 -3.73
N TRP A 49 2.16 15.53 -4.51
CA TRP A 49 3.52 14.98 -4.55
C TRP A 49 4.28 15.11 -3.23
N ASN A 50 3.88 16.04 -2.36
CA ASN A 50 4.44 16.10 -1.00
C ASN A 50 4.25 14.78 -0.24
N TYR A 51 3.29 13.93 -0.63
CA TYR A 51 3.12 12.59 -0.09
C TYR A 51 4.40 11.73 -0.28
N PHE A 52 5.00 11.81 -1.47
CA PHE A 52 6.23 11.09 -1.82
C PHE A 52 7.49 11.87 -1.43
N ASP A 53 7.47 13.19 -1.54
CA ASP A 53 8.62 14.07 -1.34
C ASP A 53 9.04 14.26 0.13
N GLN A 54 8.29 13.72 1.07
CA GLN A 54 8.53 13.88 2.52
C GLN A 54 8.53 15.34 3.00
N LYS A 55 7.86 16.23 2.28
CA LYS A 55 7.79 17.67 2.60
C LYS A 55 6.77 18.02 3.69
N GLY A 56 6.28 17.01 4.39
CA GLY A 56 5.29 17.16 5.45
C GLY A 56 4.04 16.33 5.20
N ASP A 57 3.15 16.37 6.17
CA ASP A 57 1.89 15.63 6.08
C ASP A 57 0.95 16.29 5.07
N ILE A 58 0.28 15.48 4.25
CA ILE A 58 -0.74 15.95 3.33
C ILE A 58 -2.09 15.81 4.01
N GLN A 59 -2.90 16.88 3.92
CA GLN A 59 -4.28 16.83 4.38
C GLN A 59 -5.09 15.87 3.50
N VAL A 60 -5.54 14.77 4.09
CA VAL A 60 -6.35 13.75 3.42
C VAL A 60 -7.83 13.80 3.80
N GLY A 61 -8.21 14.66 4.73
CA GLY A 61 -9.59 14.86 5.14
C GLY A 61 -9.75 15.01 6.64
N TRP A 62 -10.96 14.74 7.11
CA TRP A 62 -11.31 14.80 8.52
C TRP A 62 -11.51 13.38 9.05
N ALA A 63 -10.85 13.05 10.15
CA ALA A 63 -11.13 11.82 10.89
C ALA A 63 -12.40 12.04 11.72
N TYR A 64 -13.37 11.22 11.41
CA TYR A 64 -14.55 11.05 12.23
C TYR A 64 -14.40 9.79 13.08
N ASP A 65 -15.08 9.73 14.21
CA ASP A 65 -15.28 8.46 14.87
C ASP A 65 -15.85 7.45 13.85
N SER A 66 -15.19 6.32 13.68
CA SER A 66 -15.61 5.27 12.75
C SER A 66 -17.05 4.78 13.00
N ASN A 67 -17.55 4.99 14.21
CA ASN A 67 -18.92 4.65 14.63
C ASN A 67 -19.89 5.82 14.56
N LYS A 68 -19.49 7.01 14.08
CA LYS A 68 -20.32 8.21 14.10
C LYS A 68 -21.73 7.97 13.58
N ILE A 69 -21.86 7.38 12.37
CA ILE A 69 -23.17 7.13 11.75
C ILE A 69 -23.99 6.14 12.59
N THR A 70 -23.36 5.11 13.11
CA THR A 70 -23.99 4.12 13.99
C THR A 70 -24.50 4.78 15.26
N VAL A 71 -23.67 5.54 15.94
CA VAL A 71 -24.03 6.26 17.18
C VAL A 71 -25.16 7.26 16.93
N MET A 72 -25.09 8.03 15.85
CA MET A 72 -26.15 8.99 15.49
C MET A 72 -27.49 8.28 15.27
N ASN A 73 -27.48 7.14 14.61
CA ASN A 73 -28.71 6.36 14.36
C ASN A 73 -29.25 5.70 15.62
N GLU A 74 -28.38 5.13 16.46
CA GLU A 74 -28.78 4.48 17.72
C GLU A 74 -29.30 5.47 18.76
N GLU A 75 -28.70 6.65 18.84
CA GLU A 75 -29.09 7.69 19.78
C GLU A 75 -30.18 8.64 19.25
N GLY A 76 -30.46 8.56 17.94
CA GLY A 76 -31.45 9.46 17.30
C GLY A 76 -31.03 10.93 17.31
N ILE A 77 -29.74 11.22 17.27
CA ILE A 77 -29.17 12.56 17.38
C ILE A 77 -28.69 13.07 16.01
N THR A 78 -28.70 14.40 15.86
CA THR A 78 -28.15 15.08 14.69
C THR A 78 -26.64 15.12 14.71
N GLU A 79 -26.01 15.43 13.59
CA GLU A 79 -24.56 15.63 13.50
C GLU A 79 -24.06 16.75 14.42
N SER A 80 -24.84 17.82 14.58
CA SER A 80 -24.49 18.91 15.48
C SER A 80 -24.46 18.47 16.95
N GLU A 81 -25.46 17.68 17.36
CA GLU A 81 -25.52 17.11 18.71
C GLU A 81 -24.42 16.08 18.93
N PHE A 82 -24.08 15.29 17.91
CA PHE A 82 -22.94 14.37 17.96
C PHE A 82 -21.64 15.13 18.26
N TYR A 83 -21.35 16.22 17.54
CA TYR A 83 -20.13 17.00 17.78
C TYR A 83 -20.13 17.76 19.11
N GLN A 84 -21.28 18.14 19.63
CA GLN A 84 -21.37 18.69 20.98
C GLN A 84 -21.05 17.67 22.04
N LYS A 85 -21.46 16.42 21.84
CA LYS A 85 -21.30 15.34 22.81
C LYS A 85 -19.93 14.66 22.73
N TYR A 86 -19.42 14.42 21.52
CA TYR A 86 -18.23 13.59 21.26
C TYR A 86 -17.03 14.39 20.73
N GLY A 87 -17.18 15.67 20.48
CA GLY A 87 -16.14 16.54 19.95
C GLY A 87 -16.21 16.70 18.42
N LYS A 88 -15.47 17.69 17.93
CA LYS A 88 -15.38 17.97 16.49
C LYS A 88 -14.41 17.03 15.80
N PRO A 89 -14.62 16.78 14.47
CA PRO A 89 -13.65 16.02 13.70
C PRO A 89 -12.28 16.71 13.72
N VAL A 90 -11.23 15.90 13.75
CA VAL A 90 -9.86 16.37 13.67
C VAL A 90 -9.32 16.19 12.24
N MET A 91 -8.49 17.13 11.81
CA MET A 91 -7.83 17.03 10.51
C MET A 91 -6.89 15.83 10.51
N VAL A 92 -6.98 15.00 9.49
CA VAL A 92 -6.12 13.85 9.29
C VAL A 92 -5.12 14.18 8.18
N TYR A 93 -3.88 13.85 8.46
CA TYR A 93 -2.78 14.00 7.52
C TYR A 93 -2.18 12.63 7.21
N ASN A 94 -1.66 12.49 6.02
CA ASN A 94 -0.96 11.30 5.59
C ASN A 94 0.27 11.68 4.77
N ARG A 95 1.31 10.90 4.87
CA ARG A 95 2.52 11.02 4.06
C ARG A 95 3.14 9.65 3.84
N PHE A 96 3.88 9.54 2.77
CA PHE A 96 4.78 8.43 2.53
C PHE A 96 6.20 8.86 2.87
N ASP A 97 6.86 8.12 3.72
CA ASP A 97 8.27 8.36 4.05
C ASP A 97 9.15 7.47 3.16
N GLY A 98 9.45 7.98 1.96
CA GLY A 98 10.22 7.24 0.97
C GLY A 98 11.63 6.86 1.45
N ALA A 99 12.31 7.70 2.25
CA ALA A 99 13.64 7.36 2.77
C ALA A 99 13.57 6.19 3.77
N ASN A 100 12.61 6.22 4.68
CA ASN A 100 12.39 5.09 5.60
C ASN A 100 11.90 3.85 4.86
N PHE A 101 11.05 4.00 3.83
CA PHE A 101 10.61 2.90 3.00
C PHE A 101 11.77 2.25 2.25
N VAL A 102 12.65 3.04 1.61
CA VAL A 102 13.86 2.52 0.95
C VAL A 102 14.75 1.78 1.93
N ASN A 103 15.02 2.36 3.11
CA ASN A 103 15.81 1.69 4.15
C ASN A 103 15.17 0.37 4.61
N LEU A 104 13.84 0.35 4.79
CA LEU A 104 13.10 -0.84 5.17
C LEU A 104 13.23 -1.96 4.12
N ILE A 105 13.09 -1.62 2.84
CA ILE A 105 13.25 -2.58 1.74
C ILE A 105 14.70 -3.11 1.70
N GLN A 106 15.70 -2.24 1.84
CA GLN A 106 17.10 -2.65 1.90
C GLN A 106 17.41 -3.60 3.07
N ASP A 107 16.77 -3.37 4.22
CA ASP A 107 16.90 -4.28 5.35
C ASP A 107 16.25 -5.65 5.08
N MET A 108 15.09 -5.68 4.43
CA MET A 108 14.44 -6.91 4.03
C MET A 108 15.26 -7.70 2.99
N GLN A 109 15.89 -7.01 2.03
CA GLN A 109 16.74 -7.65 1.02
C GLN A 109 17.88 -8.48 1.60
N LYS A 110 18.39 -8.14 2.81
CA LYS A 110 19.49 -8.85 3.45
C LYS A 110 19.18 -10.32 3.76
N SER A 111 17.90 -10.67 3.92
CA SER A 111 17.43 -12.03 4.21
C SER A 111 16.80 -12.72 3.00
N ILE A 112 16.78 -12.08 1.83
CA ILE A 112 16.22 -12.67 0.60
C ILE A 112 17.28 -13.45 -0.16
N HIS A 113 17.01 -14.72 -0.43
CA HIS A 113 17.87 -15.60 -1.22
C HIS A 113 17.38 -15.84 -2.65
N ASN A 114 16.12 -15.55 -2.92
CA ASN A 114 15.52 -15.66 -4.24
C ASN A 114 15.80 -14.41 -5.07
N GLU A 115 16.45 -14.60 -6.24
CA GLU A 115 16.86 -13.49 -7.11
C GLU A 115 15.68 -12.70 -7.68
N GLU A 116 14.56 -13.35 -7.98
CA GLU A 116 13.37 -12.71 -8.55
C GLU A 116 12.68 -11.83 -7.50
N LEU A 117 12.54 -12.33 -6.27
CA LEU A 117 11.99 -11.55 -5.16
C LEU A 117 12.90 -10.37 -4.79
N TYR A 118 14.22 -10.61 -4.78
CA TYR A 118 15.21 -9.55 -4.57
C TYR A 118 15.08 -8.45 -5.64
N ALA A 119 14.91 -8.83 -6.91
CA ALA A 119 14.73 -7.89 -8.01
C ALA A 119 13.42 -7.07 -7.87
N ASP A 120 12.32 -7.68 -7.43
CA ASP A 120 11.06 -6.98 -7.17
C ASP A 120 11.20 -5.96 -6.02
N LEU A 121 11.92 -6.31 -4.95
CA LEU A 121 12.23 -5.38 -3.87
C LEU A 121 13.15 -4.24 -4.35
N GLN A 122 14.16 -4.56 -5.16
CA GLN A 122 15.03 -3.51 -5.73
C GLN A 122 14.24 -2.56 -6.63
N ARG A 123 13.30 -3.08 -7.42
CA ARG A 123 12.42 -2.25 -8.24
C ARG A 123 11.57 -1.28 -7.41
N LEU A 124 11.09 -1.68 -6.25
CA LEU A 124 10.38 -0.76 -5.33
C LEU A 124 11.27 0.40 -4.89
N ILE A 125 12.56 0.14 -4.60
CA ILE A 125 13.53 1.18 -4.26
C ILE A 125 13.71 2.15 -5.42
N ASP A 126 13.95 1.61 -6.62
CA ASP A 126 14.21 2.41 -7.81
C ASP A 126 13.00 3.28 -8.19
N LEU A 127 11.80 2.71 -8.15
CA LEU A 127 10.55 3.44 -8.40
C LEU A 127 10.26 4.52 -7.36
N THR A 128 10.58 4.26 -6.08
CA THR A 128 10.41 5.25 -5.02
C THR A 128 11.32 6.46 -5.25
N ASN A 129 12.57 6.22 -5.61
CA ASN A 129 13.51 7.29 -5.95
C ASN A 129 13.05 8.07 -7.19
N LEU A 130 12.64 7.38 -8.26
CA LEU A 130 12.15 8.00 -9.48
C LEU A 130 10.87 8.81 -9.23
N ALA A 131 9.91 8.30 -8.46
CA ALA A 131 8.69 9.02 -8.11
C ALA A 131 9.00 10.34 -7.40
N THR A 132 9.94 10.32 -6.45
CA THR A 132 10.38 11.52 -5.72
C THR A 132 11.15 12.51 -6.61
N GLU A 133 11.97 12.01 -7.54
CA GLU A 133 12.83 12.86 -8.39
C GLU A 133 12.07 13.50 -9.55
N THR A 134 11.11 12.78 -10.15
CA THR A 134 10.54 13.16 -11.45
C THR A 134 9.07 13.53 -11.42
N HIS A 135 8.34 13.18 -10.35
CA HIS A 135 6.89 13.34 -10.22
C HIS A 135 6.13 12.71 -11.41
N GLU A 136 6.56 11.53 -11.84
CA GLU A 136 5.83 10.76 -12.86
C GLU A 136 4.86 9.80 -12.18
N MET A 137 3.57 9.98 -12.43
CA MET A 137 2.49 9.19 -11.81
C MET A 137 2.63 7.69 -12.06
N GLU A 138 3.23 7.29 -13.17
CA GLU A 138 3.44 5.88 -13.50
C GLU A 138 4.28 5.15 -12.45
N TYR A 139 5.29 5.81 -11.86
CA TYR A 139 6.12 5.22 -10.82
C TYR A 139 5.34 5.00 -9.52
N ALA A 140 4.51 5.96 -9.12
CA ALA A 140 3.62 5.81 -7.98
C ALA A 140 2.62 4.66 -8.18
N ASN A 141 2.02 4.55 -9.36
CA ASN A 141 1.12 3.46 -9.74
C ASN A 141 1.82 2.10 -9.69
N ASP A 142 3.05 2.01 -10.17
CA ASP A 142 3.81 0.77 -10.17
C ASP A 142 4.21 0.36 -8.74
N ILE A 143 4.60 1.30 -7.87
CA ILE A 143 4.83 1.04 -6.44
C ILE A 143 3.58 0.42 -5.82
N TYR A 144 2.40 1.04 -6.03
CA TYR A 144 1.13 0.53 -5.52
C TYR A 144 0.87 -0.90 -6.01
N LYS A 145 0.97 -1.15 -7.32
CA LYS A 145 0.68 -2.46 -7.92
C LYS A 145 1.63 -3.57 -7.42
N ILE A 146 2.93 -3.24 -7.30
CA ILE A 146 3.93 -4.22 -6.82
C ILE A 146 3.64 -4.56 -5.35
N LEU A 147 3.42 -3.57 -4.49
CA LEU A 147 3.09 -3.80 -3.08
C LEU A 147 1.79 -4.59 -2.93
N HIS A 148 0.77 -4.25 -3.71
CA HIS A 148 -0.52 -4.93 -3.71
C HIS A 148 -0.37 -6.42 -4.07
N ASP A 149 0.29 -6.74 -5.19
CA ASP A 149 0.45 -8.12 -5.63
C ASP A 149 1.37 -8.90 -4.69
N MET A 150 2.43 -8.27 -4.17
CA MET A 150 3.33 -8.91 -3.21
C MET A 150 2.60 -9.25 -1.90
N ASP A 151 1.77 -8.36 -1.39
CA ASP A 151 0.98 -8.60 -0.19
C ASP A 151 -0.10 -9.65 -0.42
N TYR A 152 -1.02 -9.37 -1.34
CA TYR A 152 -2.23 -10.18 -1.49
C TYR A 152 -2.00 -11.55 -2.13
N PHE A 153 -1.06 -11.68 -3.04
CA PHE A 153 -0.88 -12.92 -3.80
C PHE A 153 0.36 -13.71 -3.44
N LEU A 154 1.42 -13.06 -3.00
CA LEU A 154 2.66 -13.76 -2.67
C LEU A 154 2.79 -14.06 -1.17
N LEU A 155 2.54 -13.09 -0.29
CA LEU A 155 2.89 -13.20 1.12
C LEU A 155 1.70 -13.52 2.03
N ARG A 156 0.64 -12.75 1.99
CA ARG A 156 -0.46 -12.81 2.96
C ARG A 156 -1.61 -13.72 2.51
N TYR A 157 -2.07 -13.52 1.31
CA TYR A 157 -3.19 -14.27 0.74
C TYR A 157 -2.75 -15.15 -0.43
N GLY A 158 -3.68 -15.81 -1.11
CA GLY A 158 -3.42 -16.66 -2.25
C GLY A 158 -4.09 -16.14 -3.52
N ILE A 159 -3.71 -16.75 -4.63
CA ILE A 159 -4.28 -16.44 -5.96
C ILE A 159 -5.81 -16.67 -6.02
N GLU A 160 -6.32 -17.53 -5.16
CA GLU A 160 -7.74 -17.83 -5.01
C GLU A 160 -8.56 -16.66 -4.46
N ASP A 161 -7.91 -15.63 -3.94
CA ASP A 161 -8.56 -14.44 -3.37
C ASP A 161 -8.86 -13.36 -4.40
N VAL A 162 -8.42 -13.55 -5.66
CA VAL A 162 -8.73 -12.62 -6.76
C VAL A 162 -10.23 -12.37 -6.85
N GLY A 163 -10.62 -11.09 -6.86
CA GLY A 163 -12.01 -10.66 -6.97
C GLY A 163 -12.83 -10.81 -5.68
N LYS A 164 -12.22 -11.21 -4.57
CA LYS A 164 -12.87 -11.24 -3.26
C LYS A 164 -12.48 -10.01 -2.45
N TYR A 165 -13.26 -9.73 -1.39
CA TYR A 165 -12.84 -8.79 -0.35
C TYR A 165 -11.95 -9.51 0.66
N THR A 166 -10.85 -8.85 1.04
CA THR A 166 -10.00 -9.29 2.12
C THR A 166 -10.56 -8.84 3.47
N GLN A 167 -9.93 -9.30 4.57
CA GLN A 167 -10.27 -8.84 5.92
C GLN A 167 -10.05 -7.33 6.12
N ASP A 168 -9.18 -6.73 5.32
CA ASP A 168 -8.88 -5.30 5.35
C ASP A 168 -9.88 -4.48 4.49
N GLY A 169 -10.89 -5.12 3.89
CA GLY A 169 -11.95 -4.46 3.13
C GLY A 169 -11.59 -4.08 1.70
N GLY A 170 -10.37 -4.38 1.25
CA GLY A 170 -9.91 -4.12 -0.11
C GLY A 170 -10.47 -5.12 -1.12
N VAL A 171 -10.80 -4.67 -2.32
CA VAL A 171 -11.08 -5.55 -3.47
C VAL A 171 -9.75 -6.04 -4.02
N VAL A 172 -9.56 -7.34 -4.06
CA VAL A 172 -8.32 -7.94 -4.56
C VAL A 172 -8.33 -7.91 -6.09
N ALA A 173 -7.68 -6.93 -6.66
CA ALA A 173 -7.40 -6.85 -8.08
C ALA A 173 -6.13 -7.67 -8.41
N LYS A 174 -5.84 -7.84 -9.68
CA LYS A 174 -4.70 -8.63 -10.15
C LYS A 174 -3.79 -7.74 -11.02
N TYR A 175 -2.53 -7.61 -10.63
CA TYR A 175 -1.51 -6.82 -11.33
C TYR A 175 -0.24 -7.63 -11.67
N TYR A 176 -0.34 -8.94 -11.81
CA TYR A 176 0.81 -9.86 -11.95
C TYR A 176 1.89 -9.46 -12.96
N GLY A 177 1.57 -8.58 -13.92
CA GLY A 177 2.56 -8.08 -14.86
C GLY A 177 3.68 -7.23 -14.25
N VAL A 178 3.55 -6.83 -12.98
CA VAL A 178 4.53 -5.99 -12.28
C VAL A 178 5.50 -6.78 -11.41
N LEU A 179 5.19 -8.02 -11.01
CA LEU A 179 6.10 -8.87 -10.23
C LEU A 179 6.88 -9.82 -11.14
N THR A 180 8.20 -9.78 -11.04
CA THR A 180 9.11 -10.66 -11.78
C THR A 180 8.91 -12.12 -11.43
N VAL A 181 8.62 -12.42 -10.17
CA VAL A 181 8.35 -13.79 -9.68
C VAL A 181 7.20 -14.49 -10.39
N TYR A 182 6.27 -13.72 -10.98
CA TYR A 182 5.13 -14.27 -11.75
C TYR A 182 5.36 -14.35 -13.25
N GLN A 183 6.32 -13.60 -13.80
CA GLN A 183 6.53 -13.52 -15.25
C GLN A 183 6.96 -14.84 -15.88
N ASN A 184 7.60 -15.71 -15.12
CA ASN A 184 8.11 -17.00 -15.60
C ASN A 184 7.11 -18.16 -15.48
N GLU A 185 6.02 -18.00 -14.71
CA GLU A 185 4.99 -19.04 -14.54
C GLU A 185 3.82 -18.90 -15.52
N ASP A 186 3.62 -17.73 -16.11
CA ASP A 186 2.45 -17.41 -16.94
C ASP A 186 2.57 -17.88 -18.42
N LYS A 187 3.55 -18.71 -18.75
CA LYS A 187 3.54 -19.40 -20.07
C LYS A 187 2.56 -20.57 -20.12
N GLY A 188 1.79 -20.79 -19.08
CA GLY A 188 0.82 -21.85 -18.87
C GLY A 188 -0.61 -21.39 -18.58
N GLY A 189 -1.07 -20.30 -19.16
CA GLY A 189 -2.51 -20.06 -19.37
C GLY A 189 -3.36 -19.66 -18.19
N TRP A 190 -3.44 -18.37 -17.97
CA TRP A 190 -4.64 -17.76 -17.38
C TRP A 190 -5.21 -16.77 -18.41
N GLN A 191 -6.23 -17.21 -19.14
CA GLN A 191 -7.14 -16.36 -19.92
C GLN A 191 -8.34 -16.01 -19.06
#